data_f87aa70e8bf8bf49c4e13c0ed6199c0c
#
_entry.id   f87aa70e8bf8bf49c4e13c0ed6199c0c
#
_cell.length_a   1.000
_cell.length_b   1.000
_cell.length_c   1.000
_cell.angle_alpha   90.00
_cell.angle_beta   90.00
_cell.angle_gamma   90.00
#
_symmetry.space_group_name_H-M   'P 1'
#
loop_
_entity.id
_entity.type
_entity.pdbx_description
1 polymer ?
#
loop_
_entity_poly.entity_id
_entity_poly.type
_entity_poly.pdbx_seq_one_letter_code
_entity_poly.pdbx_strand_id
1 'polypeptide(L)'
;VKAYKYKTVSCCALSAKAAQRIVEATGHEASTIHRLLGWNGKSFIHDNNNPLAADVVILDEASMVNVELFYDLIRAVKTGGRLIVCGDNRQLPPIGAGNVFSDVLDKTNVFNILMLTKVMRQALDSGILMDANKIRMGINPIKEPELKIVSGKREDMVYMFRDSNEAIQNIAIKTFLSTAEREGADNVVIVVPRKKDCPNSTTVMNKIIQDELLPASEHKEHIDYGTKTFRIGSKVIQRENNYDKNVFNGETGYVTSIFEDGEGDERTQCFTVEYSSGGDKKLITYKR
;
A
#
# COMPACT_ATOMS: atom_id res chain seq x y z
N VAL A 1 9.93 17.13 -11.77
CA VAL A 1 10.89 16.48 -12.70
C VAL A 1 11.15 17.34 -13.92
N LYS A 2 10.11 17.79 -14.67
CA LYS A 2 10.30 18.62 -15.88
C LYS A 2 11.12 19.89 -15.64
N ALA A 3 11.07 20.49 -14.45
CA ALA A 3 11.86 21.68 -14.12
C ALA A 3 13.38 21.42 -14.06
N TYR A 4 13.80 20.14 -13.95
CA TYR A 4 15.20 19.73 -13.88
C TYR A 4 15.66 19.04 -15.17
N LYS A 5 15.24 19.50 -16.31
CA LYS A 5 15.47 18.88 -17.63
C LYS A 5 16.92 18.48 -17.94
N TYR A 6 17.89 19.19 -17.34
CA TYR A 6 19.32 18.96 -17.58
C TYR A 6 20.04 18.34 -16.36
N LYS A 7 19.26 17.83 -15.39
CA LYS A 7 19.81 17.20 -14.19
C LYS A 7 19.29 15.78 -14.08
N THR A 8 20.11 14.91 -13.50
CA THR A 8 19.71 13.55 -13.17
C THR A 8 18.79 13.58 -11.96
N VAL A 9 17.62 12.97 -12.10
CA VAL A 9 16.58 12.93 -11.06
C VAL A 9 16.29 11.49 -10.69
N SER A 10 16.30 11.17 -9.40
CA SER A 10 15.83 9.91 -8.84
C SER A 10 14.58 10.15 -7.99
N CYS A 11 13.54 9.37 -8.25
CA CYS A 11 12.30 9.41 -7.46
C CYS A 11 12.21 8.18 -6.57
N CYS A 12 11.79 8.36 -5.31
CA CYS A 12 11.59 7.25 -4.40
C CYS A 12 10.40 7.48 -3.47
N ALA A 13 9.93 6.38 -2.88
CA ALA A 13 8.90 6.38 -1.84
C ALA A 13 9.16 5.25 -0.84
N LEU A 14 8.44 5.25 0.29
CA LEU A 14 8.58 4.19 1.28
C LEU A 14 8.10 2.83 0.76
N SER A 15 6.98 2.79 0.03
CA SER A 15 6.36 1.57 -0.47
C SER A 15 6.50 1.41 -1.99
N ALA A 16 6.52 0.16 -2.46
CA ALA A 16 6.54 -0.16 -3.89
C ALA A 16 5.32 0.40 -4.63
N LYS A 17 4.14 0.36 -3.99
CA LYS A 17 2.90 0.90 -4.57
C LYS A 17 2.95 2.42 -4.74
N ALA A 18 3.54 3.15 -3.79
CA ALA A 18 3.74 4.59 -3.92
C ALA A 18 4.75 4.91 -5.02
N ALA A 19 5.86 4.17 -5.11
CA ALA A 19 6.83 4.30 -6.18
C ALA A 19 6.21 4.02 -7.56
N GLN A 20 5.40 2.98 -7.69
CA GLN A 20 4.68 2.67 -8.92
C GLN A 20 3.75 3.81 -9.36
N ARG A 21 3.05 4.45 -8.41
CA ARG A 21 2.18 5.61 -8.70
C ARG A 21 2.96 6.81 -9.23
N ILE A 22 4.19 7.00 -8.78
CA ILE A 22 5.06 8.05 -9.35
C ILE A 22 5.34 7.73 -10.83
N VAL A 23 5.65 6.48 -11.14
CA VAL A 23 5.88 6.03 -12.53
C VAL A 23 4.63 6.26 -13.39
N GLU A 24 3.47 5.82 -12.94
CA GLU A 24 2.19 5.98 -13.63
C GLU A 24 1.83 7.45 -13.89
N ALA A 25 2.06 8.31 -12.89
CA ALA A 25 1.70 9.72 -12.97
C ALA A 25 2.69 10.57 -13.77
N THR A 26 3.96 10.18 -13.82
CA THR A 26 5.04 11.03 -14.36
C THR A 26 5.75 10.45 -15.57
N GLY A 27 5.68 9.14 -15.77
CA GLY A 27 6.47 8.40 -16.77
C GLY A 27 7.97 8.30 -16.40
N HIS A 28 8.38 8.73 -15.18
CA HIS A 28 9.75 8.64 -14.72
C HIS A 28 9.92 7.42 -13.80
N GLU A 29 11.07 6.79 -13.89
CA GLU A 29 11.42 5.68 -13.00
C GLU A 29 11.39 6.12 -11.54
N ALA A 30 10.84 5.27 -10.71
CA ALA A 30 10.81 5.43 -9.27
C ALA A 30 10.97 4.07 -8.59
N SER A 31 11.52 4.07 -7.38
CA SER A 31 11.72 2.85 -6.59
C SER A 31 11.45 3.09 -5.12
N THR A 32 11.48 2.03 -4.31
CA THR A 32 11.50 2.21 -2.86
C THR A 32 12.82 2.83 -2.41
N ILE A 33 12.82 3.52 -1.25
CA ILE A 33 14.06 4.06 -0.66
C ILE A 33 15.11 2.95 -0.52
N HIS A 34 14.72 1.77 -0.02
CA HIS A 34 15.63 0.64 0.14
C HIS A 34 16.29 0.21 -1.18
N ARG A 35 15.51 0.18 -2.27
CA ARG A 35 16.04 -0.17 -3.59
C ARG A 35 16.94 0.94 -4.15
N LEU A 36 16.54 2.19 -3.99
CA LEU A 36 17.34 3.34 -4.42
C LEU A 36 18.71 3.35 -3.73
N LEU A 37 18.74 3.04 -2.43
CA LEU A 37 19.97 2.99 -1.63
C LEU A 37 20.75 1.68 -1.81
N GLY A 38 20.22 0.69 -2.55
CA GLY A 38 20.89 -0.59 -2.79
C GLY A 38 20.98 -1.45 -1.52
N TRP A 39 19.86 -1.69 -0.83
CA TRP A 39 19.82 -2.57 0.34
C TRP A 39 20.20 -4.00 -0.02
N ASN A 40 21.22 -4.55 0.60
CA ASN A 40 21.75 -5.91 0.34
C ASN A 40 21.40 -6.95 1.41
N GLY A 41 20.49 -6.59 2.35
CA GLY A 41 20.11 -7.44 3.48
C GLY A 41 20.85 -7.13 4.78
N LYS A 42 21.96 -6.34 4.74
CA LYS A 42 22.77 -5.95 5.91
C LYS A 42 23.04 -4.43 5.97
N SER A 43 23.28 -3.82 4.84
CA SER A 43 23.65 -2.41 4.73
C SER A 43 23.18 -1.84 3.40
N PHE A 44 23.19 -0.53 3.31
CA PHE A 44 23.00 0.20 2.06
C PHE A 44 24.31 0.33 1.29
N ILE A 45 24.26 0.22 -0.04
CA ILE A 45 25.40 0.43 -0.94
C ILE A 45 25.69 1.94 -1.06
N HIS A 46 24.65 2.76 -1.10
CA HIS A 46 24.78 4.21 -1.22
C HIS A 46 24.75 4.87 0.17
N ASP A 47 25.82 5.65 0.43
CA ASP A 47 26.02 6.44 1.65
C ASP A 47 26.90 7.67 1.36
N ASN A 48 27.49 8.30 2.37
CA ASN A 48 28.41 9.43 2.22
C ASN A 48 29.66 9.11 1.38
N ASN A 49 30.14 7.86 1.41
CA ASN A 49 31.37 7.46 0.71
C ASN A 49 31.07 7.02 -0.73
N ASN A 50 29.83 6.60 -0.99
CA ASN A 50 29.33 6.19 -2.30
C ASN A 50 27.96 6.82 -2.57
N PRO A 51 27.88 8.13 -2.77
CA PRO A 51 26.61 8.81 -2.91
C PRO A 51 25.87 8.44 -4.21
N LEU A 52 24.56 8.72 -4.22
CA LEU A 52 23.73 8.60 -5.42
C LEU A 52 24.24 9.53 -6.51
N ALA A 53 24.26 9.04 -7.76
CA ALA A 53 24.65 9.84 -8.91
C ALA A 53 23.67 10.99 -9.21
N ALA A 54 22.45 10.91 -8.70
CA ALA A 54 21.38 11.88 -8.95
C ALA A 54 21.72 13.28 -8.42
N ASP A 55 21.42 14.31 -9.24
CA ASP A 55 21.51 15.71 -8.82
C ASP A 55 20.33 16.14 -7.95
N VAL A 56 19.18 15.49 -8.15
CA VAL A 56 17.96 15.73 -7.42
C VAL A 56 17.36 14.39 -6.99
N VAL A 57 17.10 14.24 -5.72
CA VAL A 57 16.33 13.11 -5.16
C VAL A 57 14.97 13.64 -4.74
N ILE A 58 13.90 12.97 -5.18
CA ILE A 58 12.51 13.29 -4.80
C ILE A 58 11.99 12.13 -3.96
N LEU A 59 11.66 12.41 -2.71
CA LEU A 59 11.01 11.49 -1.79
C LEU A 59 9.51 11.82 -1.70
N ASP A 60 8.66 10.88 -2.06
CA ASP A 60 7.21 10.99 -1.88
C ASP A 60 6.72 10.14 -0.70
N GLU A 61 5.54 10.48 -0.14
CA GLU A 61 4.95 9.86 1.05
C GLU A 61 5.90 9.89 2.27
N ALA A 62 6.63 10.98 2.44
CA ALA A 62 7.68 11.12 3.47
C ALA A 62 7.15 11.09 4.91
N SER A 63 5.87 11.36 5.12
CA SER A 63 5.23 11.34 6.46
C SER A 63 5.33 9.99 7.16
N MET A 64 5.54 8.90 6.42
CA MET A 64 5.66 7.54 6.95
C MET A 64 7.11 7.06 7.11
N VAL A 65 8.09 7.89 6.77
CA VAL A 65 9.52 7.52 6.83
C VAL A 65 10.09 7.82 8.22
N ASN A 66 10.62 6.80 8.89
CA ASN A 66 11.24 6.94 10.20
C ASN A 66 12.61 7.64 10.13
N VAL A 67 13.14 8.04 11.28
CA VAL A 67 14.38 8.82 11.37
C VAL A 67 15.59 8.06 10.82
N GLU A 68 15.68 6.76 11.03
CA GLU A 68 16.81 5.93 10.58
C GLU A 68 16.91 5.90 9.06
N LEU A 69 15.81 5.52 8.40
CA LEU A 69 15.75 5.44 6.94
C LEU A 69 15.91 6.82 6.29
N PHE A 70 15.35 7.87 6.92
CA PHE A 70 15.53 9.24 6.44
C PHE A 70 16.97 9.70 6.55
N TYR A 71 17.66 9.34 7.65
CA TYR A 71 19.09 9.60 7.85
C TYR A 71 19.95 8.93 6.78
N ASP A 72 19.71 7.64 6.49
CA ASP A 72 20.43 6.92 5.45
C ASP A 72 20.20 7.54 4.06
N LEU A 73 18.96 7.98 3.77
CA LEU A 73 18.66 8.67 2.52
C LEU A 73 19.43 10.00 2.39
N ILE A 74 19.47 10.82 3.46
CA ILE A 74 20.20 12.10 3.43
C ILE A 74 21.69 11.87 3.20
N ARG A 75 22.27 10.88 3.85
CA ARG A 75 23.69 10.55 3.69
C ARG A 75 24.07 10.10 2.29
N ALA A 76 23.14 9.53 1.58
CA ALA A 76 23.34 9.09 0.20
C ALA A 76 23.17 10.21 -0.83
N VAL A 77 22.58 11.35 -0.47
CA VAL A 77 22.49 12.50 -1.37
C VAL A 77 23.88 13.14 -1.53
N LYS A 78 24.36 13.25 -2.77
CA LYS A 78 25.70 13.80 -3.03
C LYS A 78 25.82 15.27 -2.62
N THR A 79 27.03 15.69 -2.29
CA THR A 79 27.34 17.09 -2.00
C THR A 79 26.91 18.01 -3.15
N GLY A 80 26.15 19.07 -2.85
CA GLY A 80 25.54 19.96 -3.84
C GLY A 80 24.30 19.41 -4.52
N GLY A 81 23.88 18.17 -4.22
CA GLY A 81 22.61 17.60 -4.61
C GLY A 81 21.42 18.26 -3.90
N ARG A 82 20.24 18.00 -4.38
CA ARG A 82 18.99 18.50 -3.78
C ARG A 82 18.09 17.35 -3.38
N LEU A 83 17.51 17.45 -2.18
CA LEU A 83 16.45 16.57 -1.71
C LEU A 83 15.15 17.35 -1.69
N ILE A 84 14.14 16.85 -2.41
CA ILE A 84 12.77 17.35 -2.38
C ILE A 84 11.92 16.33 -1.65
N VAL A 85 11.27 16.74 -0.58
CA VAL A 85 10.51 15.89 0.31
C VAL A 85 9.03 16.25 0.20
N CYS A 86 8.20 15.31 -0.22
CA CYS A 86 6.76 15.46 -0.36
C CYS A 86 6.04 14.55 0.63
N GLY A 87 4.95 15.02 1.22
CA GLY A 87 4.18 14.23 2.18
C GLY A 87 3.00 15.01 2.78
N ASP A 88 2.27 14.36 3.65
CA ASP A 88 1.17 14.96 4.40
C ASP A 88 1.32 14.62 5.89
N ASN A 89 1.70 15.60 6.71
CA ASN A 89 1.94 15.44 8.14
C ASN A 89 0.67 15.13 8.97
N ARG A 90 -0.49 15.16 8.35
CA ARG A 90 -1.76 14.78 8.96
C ARG A 90 -2.22 13.36 8.60
N GLN A 91 -1.44 12.65 7.80
CA GLN A 91 -1.60 11.21 7.58
C GLN A 91 -0.93 10.43 8.71
N LEU A 92 -0.92 9.09 8.58
CA LEU A 92 -0.33 8.22 9.59
C LEU A 92 1.16 8.55 9.81
N PRO A 93 1.61 8.60 11.07
CA PRO A 93 3.01 8.82 11.41
C PRO A 93 3.87 7.62 11.03
N PRO A 94 5.20 7.75 11.07
CA PRO A 94 6.13 6.66 10.81
C PRO A 94 5.92 5.47 11.76
N ILE A 95 6.17 4.27 11.26
CA ILE A 95 6.33 3.08 12.11
C ILE A 95 7.80 3.04 12.53
N GLY A 96 8.08 3.27 13.81
CA GLY A 96 9.43 3.39 14.36
C GLY A 96 9.71 4.75 14.97
N ALA A 97 10.98 5.04 15.24
CA ALA A 97 11.39 6.25 15.93
C ALA A 97 11.35 7.49 15.04
N GLY A 98 10.93 8.61 15.63
CA GLY A 98 11.01 9.96 15.06
C GLY A 98 9.86 10.29 14.10
N ASN A 99 9.63 11.59 13.90
CA ASN A 99 8.66 12.13 12.92
C ASN A 99 9.32 13.28 12.15
N VAL A 100 10.38 12.92 11.43
CA VAL A 100 11.28 13.90 10.78
C VAL A 100 10.53 14.83 9.84
N PHE A 101 9.52 14.32 9.11
CA PHE A 101 8.75 15.15 8.19
C PHE A 101 8.01 16.27 8.91
N SER A 102 7.33 15.97 10.03
CA SER A 102 6.69 17.01 10.86
C SER A 102 7.72 17.96 11.46
N ASP A 103 8.84 17.44 11.98
CA ASP A 103 9.88 18.26 12.59
C ASP A 103 10.51 19.25 11.58
N VAL A 104 10.64 18.84 10.31
CA VAL A 104 11.11 19.71 9.22
C VAL A 104 10.09 20.80 8.91
N LEU A 105 8.79 20.49 8.92
CA LEU A 105 7.74 21.46 8.65
C LEU A 105 7.66 22.57 9.72
N ASP A 106 8.08 22.28 10.95
CA ASP A 106 8.15 23.27 12.03
C ASP A 106 9.36 24.23 11.91
N LYS A 107 10.31 23.93 10.99
CA LYS A 107 11.55 24.70 10.78
C LYS A 107 11.52 25.57 9.52
N THR A 108 10.49 26.38 9.37
CA THR A 108 10.27 27.25 8.19
C THR A 108 11.39 28.26 7.94
N ASN A 109 12.17 28.60 8.96
CA ASN A 109 13.34 29.48 8.86
C ASN A 109 14.59 28.78 8.31
N VAL A 110 14.57 27.44 8.22
CA VAL A 110 15.71 26.63 7.75
C VAL A 110 15.42 26.03 6.38
N PHE A 111 14.20 25.59 6.16
CA PHE A 111 13.78 24.88 4.97
C PHE A 111 12.79 25.66 4.12
N ASN A 112 12.90 25.54 2.79
CA ASN A 112 11.90 26.08 1.88
C ASN A 112 10.67 25.17 1.87
N ILE A 113 9.59 25.61 2.49
CA ILE A 113 8.36 24.84 2.63
C ILE A 113 7.29 25.42 1.72
N LEU A 114 6.64 24.54 0.93
CA LEU A 114 5.50 24.86 0.11
C LEU A 114 4.29 24.02 0.54
N MET A 115 3.23 24.68 0.97
CA MET A 115 1.97 24.05 1.33
C MET A 115 0.99 24.07 0.17
N LEU A 116 0.55 22.88 -0.28
CA LEU A 116 -0.51 22.74 -1.27
C LEU A 116 -1.88 22.80 -0.55
N THR A 117 -2.66 23.80 -0.84
CA THR A 117 -3.96 24.03 -0.17
C THR A 117 -5.17 23.72 -1.03
N LYS A 118 -4.98 23.65 -2.36
CA LYS A 118 -6.08 23.38 -3.29
C LYS A 118 -6.27 21.88 -3.48
N VAL A 119 -7.46 21.38 -3.13
CA VAL A 119 -7.82 19.98 -3.39
C VAL A 119 -8.18 19.80 -4.86
N MET A 120 -7.49 18.85 -5.52
CA MET A 120 -7.69 18.56 -6.95
C MET A 120 -8.25 17.16 -7.22
N ARG A 121 -8.11 16.24 -6.26
CA ARG A 121 -8.46 14.82 -6.41
C ARG A 121 -9.96 14.56 -6.23
N GLN A 122 -10.61 15.31 -5.36
CA GLN A 122 -12.01 15.15 -5.01
C GLN A 122 -12.76 16.45 -5.22
N ALA A 123 -14.06 16.35 -5.52
CA ALA A 123 -14.89 17.53 -5.65
C ALA A 123 -15.16 18.16 -4.27
N LEU A 124 -15.32 19.47 -4.23
CA LEU A 124 -15.54 20.21 -3.00
C LEU A 124 -16.85 19.84 -2.26
N ASP A 125 -17.81 19.25 -2.97
CA ASP A 125 -19.10 18.77 -2.46
C ASP A 125 -19.10 17.28 -2.05
N SER A 126 -17.91 16.62 -2.09
CA SER A 126 -17.71 15.24 -1.63
C SER A 126 -17.83 15.13 -0.12
N GLY A 127 -18.64 14.19 0.36
CA GLY A 127 -18.75 13.84 1.78
C GLY A 127 -17.44 13.30 2.33
N ILE A 128 -16.70 12.51 1.54
CA ILE A 128 -15.38 11.99 1.91
C ILE A 128 -14.42 13.14 2.23
N LEU A 129 -14.34 14.15 1.36
CA LEU A 129 -13.46 15.29 1.57
C LEU A 129 -13.88 16.13 2.78
N MET A 130 -15.18 16.43 2.89
CA MET A 130 -15.72 17.25 3.98
C MET A 130 -15.46 16.61 5.34
N ASP A 131 -15.74 15.31 5.46
CA ASP A 131 -15.63 14.60 6.74
C ASP A 131 -14.18 14.26 7.08
N ALA A 132 -13.34 13.95 6.09
CA ALA A 132 -11.89 13.82 6.29
C ALA A 132 -11.28 15.13 6.85
N ASN A 133 -11.70 16.29 6.33
CA ASN A 133 -11.23 17.58 6.86
C ASN A 133 -11.70 17.85 8.30
N LYS A 134 -12.94 17.47 8.66
CA LYS A 134 -13.41 17.55 10.06
C LYS A 134 -12.55 16.69 10.98
N ILE A 135 -12.30 15.43 10.59
CA ILE A 135 -11.47 14.49 11.36
C ILE A 135 -10.05 15.03 11.53
N ARG A 136 -9.45 15.59 10.47
CA ARG A 136 -8.11 16.24 10.54
C ARG A 136 -8.07 17.42 11.53
N MET A 137 -9.19 18.08 11.76
CA MET A 137 -9.33 19.17 12.76
C MET A 137 -9.73 18.65 14.16
N GLY A 138 -9.81 17.34 14.36
CA GLY A 138 -10.27 16.73 15.61
C GLY A 138 -11.78 16.83 15.83
N ILE A 139 -12.55 17.14 14.78
CA ILE A 139 -14.00 17.29 14.85
C ILE A 139 -14.64 15.97 14.42
N ASN A 140 -15.52 15.40 15.28
CA ASN A 140 -16.32 14.26 14.91
C ASN A 140 -17.33 14.66 13.81
N PRO A 141 -17.31 14.05 12.61
CA PRO A 141 -18.27 14.36 11.57
C PRO A 141 -19.69 13.93 11.90
N ILE A 142 -19.87 13.03 12.87
CA ILE A 142 -21.15 12.45 13.27
C ILE A 142 -21.51 12.96 14.67
N LYS A 143 -22.62 13.66 14.78
CA LYS A 143 -23.12 14.18 16.05
C LYS A 143 -23.89 13.12 16.85
N GLU A 144 -24.79 12.43 16.18
CA GLU A 144 -25.61 11.37 16.77
C GLU A 144 -25.52 10.12 15.88
N PRO A 145 -25.25 8.93 16.44
CA PRO A 145 -25.15 7.69 15.66
C PRO A 145 -26.55 7.22 15.26
N GLU A 146 -26.77 7.11 13.95
CA GLU A 146 -27.95 6.50 13.36
C GLU A 146 -27.54 5.21 12.61
N LEU A 147 -28.52 4.33 12.34
CA LEU A 147 -28.25 3.09 11.61
C LEU A 147 -27.55 3.31 10.28
N LYS A 148 -27.86 4.42 9.61
CA LYS A 148 -27.23 4.84 8.36
C LYS A 148 -27.27 6.36 8.25
N ILE A 149 -26.11 6.95 8.04
CA ILE A 149 -25.95 8.40 7.76
C ILE A 149 -25.23 8.53 6.42
N VAL A 150 -25.74 9.37 5.53
CA VAL A 150 -25.11 9.71 4.25
C VAL A 150 -24.59 11.12 4.32
N SER A 151 -23.32 11.32 3.97
CA SER A 151 -22.65 12.61 4.03
C SER A 151 -22.30 13.15 2.66
N GLY A 152 -22.32 14.48 2.54
CA GLY A 152 -22.01 15.23 1.33
C GLY A 152 -23.13 15.26 0.31
N LYS A 153 -23.09 16.25 -0.59
CA LYS A 153 -24.07 16.37 -1.69
C LYS A 153 -23.95 15.25 -2.73
N ARG A 154 -22.78 14.59 -2.79
CA ARG A 154 -22.52 13.47 -3.70
C ARG A 154 -22.93 12.12 -3.14
N GLU A 155 -23.32 12.07 -1.86
CA GLU A 155 -23.70 10.82 -1.16
C GLU A 155 -22.59 9.74 -1.24
N ASP A 156 -21.33 10.16 -1.34
CA ASP A 156 -20.16 9.32 -1.55
C ASP A 156 -19.49 8.87 -0.25
N MET A 157 -20.02 9.30 0.91
CA MET A 157 -19.62 8.85 2.23
C MET A 157 -20.83 8.34 3.01
N VAL A 158 -20.76 7.09 3.46
CA VAL A 158 -21.85 6.45 4.21
C VAL A 158 -21.31 5.89 5.53
N TYR A 159 -21.93 6.25 6.63
CA TYR A 159 -21.69 5.69 7.94
C TYR A 159 -22.80 4.68 8.27
N MET A 160 -22.42 3.50 8.74
CA MET A 160 -23.35 2.47 9.17
C MET A 160 -22.98 2.01 10.58
N PHE A 161 -23.86 2.25 11.54
CA PHE A 161 -23.65 1.85 12.92
C PHE A 161 -24.29 0.51 13.21
N ARG A 162 -23.58 -0.32 13.94
CA ARG A 162 -24.06 -1.61 14.42
C ARG A 162 -23.57 -1.79 15.86
N ASP A 163 -24.34 -2.49 16.64
CA ASP A 163 -24.15 -2.69 18.08
C ASP A 163 -23.26 -3.88 18.44
N SER A 164 -22.91 -4.71 17.45
CA SER A 164 -22.03 -5.86 17.67
C SER A 164 -20.99 -6.02 16.57
N ASN A 165 -19.85 -6.62 16.90
CA ASN A 165 -18.80 -6.95 15.95
C ASN A 165 -19.30 -7.89 14.84
N GLU A 166 -20.18 -8.80 15.16
CA GLU A 166 -20.78 -9.74 14.21
C GLU A 166 -21.68 -9.00 13.21
N ALA A 167 -22.52 -8.08 13.69
CA ALA A 167 -23.36 -7.27 12.82
C ALA A 167 -22.53 -6.34 11.91
N ILE A 168 -21.40 -5.79 12.41
CA ILE A 168 -20.44 -5.02 11.61
C ILE A 168 -19.82 -5.92 10.54
N GLN A 169 -19.36 -7.13 10.90
CA GLN A 169 -18.78 -8.08 9.96
C GLN A 169 -19.75 -8.40 8.83
N ASN A 170 -20.99 -8.79 9.17
CA ASN A 170 -22.00 -9.18 8.21
C ASN A 170 -22.32 -8.05 7.22
N ILE A 171 -22.49 -6.81 7.70
CA ILE A 171 -22.79 -5.69 6.80
C ILE A 171 -21.59 -5.33 5.92
N ALA A 172 -20.37 -5.42 6.46
CA ALA A 172 -19.16 -5.15 5.69
C ALA A 172 -18.95 -6.18 4.56
N ILE A 173 -19.11 -7.47 4.86
CA ILE A 173 -19.02 -8.54 3.86
C ILE A 173 -20.13 -8.39 2.80
N LYS A 174 -21.36 -8.21 3.21
CA LYS A 174 -22.48 -8.01 2.29
C LYS A 174 -22.28 -6.82 1.37
N THR A 175 -21.80 -5.71 1.92
CA THR A 175 -21.49 -4.50 1.14
C THR A 175 -20.33 -4.75 0.18
N PHE A 176 -19.28 -5.44 0.63
CA PHE A 176 -18.15 -5.81 -0.22
C PHE A 176 -18.61 -6.66 -1.39
N LEU A 177 -19.32 -7.77 -1.15
CA LEU A 177 -19.75 -8.70 -2.20
C LEU A 177 -20.67 -8.02 -3.23
N SER A 178 -21.66 -7.25 -2.77
CA SER A 178 -22.57 -6.53 -3.68
C SER A 178 -21.87 -5.44 -4.49
N THR A 179 -20.84 -4.81 -3.92
CA THR A 179 -20.06 -3.80 -4.63
C THR A 179 -19.05 -4.45 -5.58
N ALA A 180 -18.45 -5.56 -5.18
CA ALA A 180 -17.52 -6.32 -6.00
C ALA A 180 -18.20 -6.94 -7.25
N GLU A 181 -19.45 -7.36 -7.12
CA GLU A 181 -20.26 -7.83 -8.24
C GLU A 181 -20.51 -6.72 -9.28
N ARG A 182 -20.71 -5.49 -8.84
CA ARG A 182 -21.01 -4.34 -9.70
C ARG A 182 -19.74 -3.71 -10.28
N GLU A 183 -18.70 -3.51 -9.46
CA GLU A 183 -17.52 -2.72 -9.79
C GLU A 183 -16.26 -3.58 -10.08
N GLY A 184 -16.35 -4.88 -9.81
CA GLY A 184 -15.19 -5.78 -9.80
C GLY A 184 -14.46 -5.84 -8.45
N ALA A 185 -14.08 -7.04 -8.03
CA ALA A 185 -13.42 -7.26 -6.72
C ALA A 185 -12.07 -6.54 -6.56
N ASP A 186 -11.41 -6.18 -7.65
CA ASP A 186 -10.15 -5.43 -7.62
C ASP A 186 -10.32 -3.96 -7.25
N ASN A 187 -11.50 -3.42 -7.45
CA ASN A 187 -11.83 -2.03 -7.20
C ASN A 187 -12.43 -1.78 -5.81
N VAL A 188 -12.60 -2.85 -5.03
CA VAL A 188 -13.19 -2.77 -3.68
C VAL A 188 -12.22 -3.28 -2.64
N VAL A 189 -12.14 -2.60 -1.50
CA VAL A 189 -11.29 -3.00 -0.38
C VAL A 189 -12.01 -2.77 0.96
N ILE A 190 -11.84 -3.73 1.88
CA ILE A 190 -12.21 -3.56 3.28
C ILE A 190 -10.95 -3.23 4.09
N VAL A 191 -10.97 -2.11 4.79
CA VAL A 191 -9.91 -1.71 5.72
C VAL A 191 -10.36 -1.98 7.13
N VAL A 192 -9.59 -2.74 7.89
CA VAL A 192 -9.88 -3.11 9.28
C VAL A 192 -8.72 -2.77 10.20
N PRO A 193 -8.97 -2.41 11.48
CA PRO A 193 -7.92 -1.96 12.39
C PRO A 193 -7.02 -3.08 12.92
N ARG A 194 -7.44 -4.35 12.82
CA ARG A 194 -6.71 -5.49 13.40
C ARG A 194 -6.44 -6.56 12.36
N LYS A 195 -5.26 -7.19 12.48
CA LYS A 195 -4.84 -8.28 11.61
C LYS A 195 -5.46 -9.62 12.02
N LYS A 196 -5.57 -9.88 13.32
CA LYS A 196 -6.11 -11.11 13.93
C LYS A 196 -6.72 -10.81 15.30
N ASP A 197 -7.19 -11.83 16.01
CA ASP A 197 -7.69 -11.78 17.36
C ASP A 197 -9.01 -11.00 17.56
N CYS A 198 -9.79 -10.82 16.48
CA CYS A 198 -11.17 -10.35 16.57
C CYS A 198 -11.99 -10.79 15.33
N PRO A 199 -13.34 -10.82 15.42
CA PRO A 199 -14.20 -11.22 14.31
C PRO A 199 -14.00 -10.36 13.06
N ASN A 200 -13.73 -9.07 13.21
CA ASN A 200 -13.52 -8.11 12.12
C ASN A 200 -12.05 -7.98 11.73
N SER A 201 -11.21 -8.98 12.00
CA SER A 201 -9.81 -8.96 11.64
C SER A 201 -9.59 -9.30 10.16
N THR A 202 -8.47 -8.83 9.60
CA THR A 202 -8.08 -9.14 8.23
C THR A 202 -8.08 -10.65 7.94
N THR A 203 -7.59 -11.46 8.89
CA THR A 203 -7.53 -12.92 8.71
C THR A 203 -8.91 -13.55 8.59
N VAL A 204 -9.83 -13.15 9.47
CA VAL A 204 -11.21 -13.70 9.48
C VAL A 204 -11.98 -13.21 8.27
N MET A 205 -11.94 -11.89 7.99
CA MET A 205 -12.65 -11.29 6.86
C MET A 205 -12.21 -11.87 5.52
N ASN A 206 -10.88 -12.02 5.32
CA ASN A 206 -10.36 -12.62 4.07
C ASN A 206 -10.79 -14.07 3.89
N LYS A 207 -10.85 -14.86 4.98
CA LYS A 207 -11.34 -16.24 4.89
C LYS A 207 -12.78 -16.30 4.45
N ILE A 208 -13.66 -15.51 5.09
CA ILE A 208 -15.08 -15.49 4.75
C ILE A 208 -15.28 -15.03 3.30
N ILE A 209 -14.64 -13.94 2.90
CA ILE A 209 -14.74 -13.43 1.52
C ILE A 209 -14.21 -14.45 0.50
N GLN A 210 -13.12 -15.15 0.81
CA GLN A 210 -12.60 -16.21 -0.06
C GLN A 210 -13.60 -17.37 -0.18
N ASP A 211 -14.22 -17.79 0.93
CA ASP A 211 -15.19 -18.89 0.92
C ASP A 211 -16.47 -18.51 0.14
N GLU A 212 -16.86 -17.23 0.15
CA GLU A 212 -17.99 -16.72 -0.63
C GLU A 212 -17.66 -16.58 -2.14
N LEU A 213 -16.48 -16.04 -2.48
CA LEU A 213 -16.09 -15.81 -3.88
C LEU A 213 -15.58 -17.08 -4.57
N LEU A 214 -14.96 -17.97 -3.83
CA LEU A 214 -14.32 -19.20 -4.31
C LEU A 214 -14.74 -20.38 -3.42
N PRO A 215 -16.01 -20.80 -3.43
CA PRO A 215 -16.51 -21.87 -2.57
C PRO A 215 -15.77 -23.18 -2.81
N ALA A 216 -15.44 -23.90 -1.73
CA ALA A 216 -14.70 -25.16 -1.80
C ALA A 216 -15.42 -26.28 -2.59
N SER A 217 -16.74 -26.18 -2.74
CA SER A 217 -17.54 -27.07 -3.56
C SER A 217 -17.22 -26.96 -5.05
N GLU A 218 -16.88 -25.77 -5.51
CA GLU A 218 -16.57 -25.45 -6.91
C GLU A 218 -15.05 -25.42 -7.16
N HIS A 219 -14.26 -24.99 -6.16
CA HIS A 219 -12.81 -24.87 -6.22
C HIS A 219 -12.13 -25.94 -5.35
N LYS A 220 -12.18 -27.21 -5.80
CA LYS A 220 -11.64 -28.36 -5.05
C LYS A 220 -10.12 -28.35 -4.92
N GLU A 221 -9.41 -27.84 -5.93
CA GLU A 221 -7.96 -27.74 -5.91
C GLU A 221 -7.54 -26.59 -4.99
N HIS A 222 -6.81 -26.94 -3.96
CA HIS A 222 -6.30 -26.00 -2.99
C HIS A 222 -4.91 -26.41 -2.50
N ILE A 223 -4.18 -25.45 -1.98
CA ILE A 223 -2.91 -25.65 -1.30
C ILE A 223 -2.92 -24.92 0.04
N ASP A 224 -2.50 -25.62 1.08
CA ASP A 224 -2.28 -25.04 2.39
C ASP A 224 -0.84 -24.55 2.51
N TYR A 225 -0.67 -23.26 2.73
CA TYR A 225 0.62 -22.61 2.92
C TYR A 225 0.65 -21.90 4.28
N GLY A 226 1.30 -22.53 5.25
CA GLY A 226 1.25 -22.10 6.65
C GLY A 226 -0.18 -22.22 7.22
N THR A 227 -0.75 -21.11 7.66
CA THR A 227 -2.13 -21.05 8.22
C THR A 227 -3.16 -20.60 7.19
N LYS A 228 -2.81 -20.57 5.91
CA LYS A 228 -3.67 -20.07 4.83
C LYS A 228 -3.92 -21.16 3.81
N THR A 229 -5.13 -21.17 3.30
CA THR A 229 -5.54 -22.00 2.16
C THR A 229 -5.67 -21.12 0.93
N PHE A 230 -5.02 -21.50 -0.16
CA PHE A 230 -5.16 -20.85 -1.47
C PHE A 230 -5.91 -21.76 -2.43
N ARG A 231 -6.78 -21.19 -3.22
CA ARG A 231 -7.53 -21.84 -4.31
C ARG A 231 -7.17 -21.14 -5.62
N ILE A 232 -7.38 -21.80 -6.74
CA ILE A 232 -7.27 -21.14 -8.05
C ILE A 232 -8.21 -19.93 -8.06
N GLY A 233 -7.73 -18.77 -8.50
CA GLY A 233 -8.44 -17.50 -8.43
C GLY A 233 -8.23 -16.72 -7.12
N SER A 234 -7.57 -17.29 -6.10
CA SER A 234 -7.26 -16.54 -4.87
C SER A 234 -6.38 -15.34 -5.16
N LYS A 235 -6.83 -14.15 -4.73
CA LYS A 235 -6.00 -12.94 -4.76
C LYS A 235 -4.98 -12.99 -3.63
N VAL A 236 -3.73 -12.76 -3.96
CA VAL A 236 -2.60 -12.84 -3.04
C VAL A 236 -1.75 -11.57 -3.08
N ILE A 237 -0.99 -11.34 -2.01
CA ILE A 237 -0.03 -10.25 -1.91
C ILE A 237 1.34 -10.81 -1.51
N GLN A 238 2.38 -10.40 -2.21
CA GLN A 238 3.76 -10.67 -1.82
C GLN A 238 4.10 -9.88 -0.57
N ARG A 239 4.60 -10.56 0.46
CA ARG A 239 4.87 -9.93 1.77
C ARG A 239 6.32 -9.58 2.02
N GLU A 240 7.22 -10.18 1.26
CA GLU A 240 8.66 -9.98 1.36
C GLU A 240 9.24 -9.80 -0.04
N ASN A 241 10.35 -9.06 -0.15
CA ASN A 241 11.04 -8.94 -1.43
C ASN A 241 11.68 -10.28 -1.80
N ASN A 242 11.43 -10.74 -3.01
CA ASN A 242 12.13 -11.88 -3.60
C ASN A 242 12.84 -11.40 -4.86
N TYR A 243 14.12 -11.09 -4.70
CA TYR A 243 14.93 -10.52 -5.77
C TYR A 243 15.20 -11.54 -6.90
N ASP A 244 15.35 -12.82 -6.56
CA ASP A 244 15.58 -13.90 -7.54
C ASP A 244 14.39 -14.09 -8.47
N LYS A 245 13.18 -13.94 -7.92
CA LYS A 245 11.94 -14.03 -8.68
C LYS A 245 11.46 -12.68 -9.21
N ASN A 246 12.18 -11.60 -8.89
CA ASN A 246 11.82 -10.23 -9.23
C ASN A 246 10.40 -9.85 -8.82
N VAL A 247 9.98 -10.25 -7.60
CA VAL A 247 8.68 -9.91 -7.00
C VAL A 247 8.91 -9.21 -5.67
N PHE A 248 8.19 -8.11 -5.46
CA PHE A 248 8.46 -7.23 -4.33
C PHE A 248 7.29 -7.15 -3.35
N ASN A 249 7.61 -6.79 -2.12
CA ASN A 249 6.62 -6.58 -1.08
C ASN A 249 5.54 -5.58 -1.52
N GLY A 250 4.28 -5.99 -1.39
CA GLY A 250 3.11 -5.21 -1.81
C GLY A 250 2.59 -5.52 -3.22
N GLU A 251 3.33 -6.26 -4.04
CA GLU A 251 2.79 -6.71 -5.33
C GLU A 251 1.64 -7.70 -5.12
N THR A 252 0.56 -7.53 -5.88
CA THR A 252 -0.63 -8.39 -5.84
C THR A 252 -0.74 -9.21 -7.10
N GLY A 253 -1.28 -10.42 -6.96
CA GLY A 253 -1.50 -11.33 -8.07
C GLY A 253 -2.62 -12.33 -7.77
N TYR A 254 -2.84 -13.23 -8.70
CA TYR A 254 -3.85 -14.28 -8.60
C TYR A 254 -3.23 -15.65 -8.75
N VAL A 255 -3.67 -16.61 -7.94
CA VAL A 255 -3.30 -18.03 -8.12
C VAL A 255 -3.95 -18.54 -9.38
N THR A 256 -3.13 -18.99 -10.35
CA THR A 256 -3.58 -19.47 -11.66
C THR A 256 -3.54 -20.97 -11.81
N SER A 257 -2.66 -21.65 -11.07
CA SER A 257 -2.58 -23.12 -11.07
C SER A 257 -2.06 -23.66 -9.75
N ILE A 258 -2.46 -24.87 -9.42
CA ILE A 258 -1.97 -25.68 -8.31
C ILE A 258 -1.61 -27.04 -8.86
N PHE A 259 -0.42 -27.56 -8.58
CA PHE A 259 0.07 -28.83 -9.12
C PHE A 259 1.11 -29.46 -8.19
N GLU A 260 1.47 -30.69 -8.46
CA GLU A 260 2.57 -31.40 -7.80
C GLU A 260 3.80 -31.39 -8.70
N ASP A 261 4.97 -31.09 -8.13
CA ASP A 261 6.28 -31.11 -8.78
C ASP A 261 7.18 -32.14 -8.10
N GLY A 262 7.95 -32.92 -8.88
CA GLY A 262 8.84 -33.96 -8.40
C GLY A 262 8.32 -35.39 -8.71
N GLU A 263 9.17 -36.41 -8.48
CA GLU A 263 8.87 -37.82 -8.67
C GLU A 263 8.91 -38.59 -7.34
N GLY A 264 8.05 -39.59 -7.21
CA GLY A 264 8.01 -40.48 -6.03
C GLY A 264 7.74 -39.75 -4.72
N ASP A 265 8.56 -40.04 -3.71
CA ASP A 265 8.43 -39.47 -2.36
C ASP A 265 8.91 -38.00 -2.26
N GLU A 266 9.51 -37.45 -3.30
CA GLU A 266 9.98 -36.05 -3.35
C GLU A 266 8.94 -35.11 -3.95
N ARG A 267 7.69 -35.55 -4.12
CA ARG A 267 6.61 -34.70 -4.61
C ARG A 267 6.32 -33.56 -3.66
N THR A 268 6.33 -32.34 -4.21
CA THR A 268 6.03 -31.11 -3.48
C THR A 268 4.87 -30.40 -4.14
N GLN A 269 3.89 -29.98 -3.36
CA GLN A 269 2.82 -29.14 -3.87
C GLN A 269 3.36 -27.77 -4.25
N CYS A 270 2.98 -27.31 -5.44
CA CYS A 270 3.37 -26.04 -6.01
C CYS A 270 2.12 -25.25 -6.42
N PHE A 271 2.25 -23.95 -6.45
CA PHE A 271 1.24 -23.07 -7.03
C PHE A 271 1.89 -21.95 -7.82
N THR A 272 1.24 -21.52 -8.90
CA THR A 272 1.68 -20.40 -9.71
C THR A 272 0.81 -19.19 -9.45
N VAL A 273 1.44 -18.03 -9.32
CA VAL A 273 0.78 -16.73 -9.17
C VAL A 273 1.09 -15.88 -10.39
N GLU A 274 0.05 -15.33 -11.00
CA GLU A 274 0.16 -14.29 -12.01
C GLU A 274 0.17 -12.93 -11.32
N TYR A 275 1.30 -12.23 -11.39
CA TYR A 275 1.43 -10.84 -10.97
C TYR A 275 1.31 -9.91 -12.17
N SER A 276 0.62 -8.79 -12.00
CA SER A 276 0.51 -7.74 -13.01
C SER A 276 1.17 -6.47 -12.49
N SER A 277 2.20 -5.99 -13.19
CA SER A 277 2.91 -4.75 -12.83
C SER A 277 3.21 -3.96 -14.11
N GLY A 278 2.68 -2.72 -14.19
CA GLY A 278 2.97 -1.81 -15.30
C GLY A 278 2.52 -2.27 -16.69
N GLY A 279 1.56 -3.21 -16.78
CA GLY A 279 1.10 -3.80 -18.05
C GLY A 279 1.75 -5.14 -18.39
N ASP A 280 2.85 -5.49 -17.74
CA ASP A 280 3.49 -6.78 -17.91
C ASP A 280 2.94 -7.80 -16.93
N LYS A 281 2.73 -9.04 -17.42
CA LYS A 281 2.32 -10.18 -16.63
C LYS A 281 3.52 -11.08 -16.37
N LYS A 282 3.73 -11.47 -15.11
CA LYS A 282 4.75 -12.44 -14.74
C LYS A 282 4.14 -13.60 -13.95
N LEU A 283 4.51 -14.81 -14.33
CA LEU A 283 4.10 -16.05 -13.67
C LEU A 283 5.21 -16.52 -12.73
N ILE A 284 4.88 -16.65 -11.45
CA ILE A 284 5.83 -17.04 -10.42
C ILE A 284 5.32 -18.29 -9.71
N THR A 285 6.15 -19.33 -9.71
CA THR A 285 5.86 -20.57 -9.01
C THR A 285 6.46 -20.58 -7.62
N TYR A 286 5.66 -21.00 -6.66
CA TYR A 286 6.02 -21.18 -5.25
C TYR A 286 5.89 -22.66 -4.89
N LYS A 287 6.85 -23.17 -4.11
CA LYS A 287 6.83 -24.51 -3.51
C LYS A 287 6.35 -24.41 -2.07
N ARG A 288 5.60 -25.43 -1.64
CA ARG A 288 5.13 -25.56 -0.25
C ARG A 288 6.28 -25.80 0.72
#